data_291d7f63c37a5e1e675372bb0c9525a1
#
_entry.id   291d7f63c37a5e1e675372bb0c9525a1
#
_cell.length_a   1.000
_cell.length_b   1.000
_cell.length_c   1.000
_cell.angle_alpha   90.00
_cell.angle_beta   90.00
_cell.angle_gamma   90.00
#
_symmetry.space_group_name_H-M   'P 1'
#
loop_
_entity.id
_entity.type
_entity.pdbx_description
1 polymer ?
#
loop_
_entity_poly.entity_id
_entity_poly.type
_entity_poly.pdbx_seq_one_letter_code
_entity_poly.pdbx_strand_id
1 'polypeptide(L)'
;EQAIEVTQSGAPYNVTNETTIKVITEGLVNLGLLQGEVTDLITSEAHREFYMHGAGHWLGMDVHDVGDYKIDGEWRIYEPGMVVTIEPGIYISEHNMRVEEKWRGIGVRIEDDIMITKTGNKNLTSGVPKSRKAIEELMSKT
;
A
#
# COMPACT_ATOMS: atom_id res chain seq x y z
N GLU A 1 -1.23 -7.50 2.06
CA GLU A 1 -0.57 -8.58 2.79
C GLU A 1 0.93 -8.60 2.53
N GLN A 2 1.42 -8.78 1.28
CA GLN A 2 2.86 -8.84 0.98
C GLN A 2 3.67 -7.64 1.49
N ALA A 3 3.14 -6.43 1.39
CA ALA A 3 3.78 -5.24 1.94
C ALA A 3 3.94 -5.32 3.47
N ILE A 4 2.94 -5.88 4.18
CA ILE A 4 3.02 -6.10 5.62
C ILE A 4 4.11 -7.13 5.96
N GLU A 5 4.20 -8.22 5.20
CA GLU A 5 5.18 -9.29 5.42
C GLU A 5 6.63 -8.80 5.35
N VAL A 6 6.93 -7.88 4.43
CA VAL A 6 8.29 -7.33 4.28
C VAL A 6 8.60 -6.19 5.26
N THR A 7 7.58 -5.60 5.89
CA THR A 7 7.72 -4.49 6.84
C THR A 7 8.08 -5.04 8.22
N GLN A 8 9.38 -5.24 8.46
CA GLN A 8 9.88 -5.88 9.67
C GLN A 8 11.23 -5.28 10.11
N SER A 9 11.59 -5.55 11.36
CA SER A 9 12.87 -5.09 11.93
C SER A 9 14.06 -5.50 11.05
N GLY A 10 14.94 -4.54 10.79
CA GLY A 10 16.14 -4.73 9.95
C GLY A 10 15.91 -4.48 8.45
N ALA A 11 14.67 -4.40 7.98
CA ALA A 11 14.37 -4.05 6.60
C ALA A 11 14.43 -2.53 6.38
N PRO A 12 14.85 -2.04 5.21
CA PRO A 12 14.82 -0.61 4.90
C PRO A 12 13.38 -0.14 4.63
N TYR A 13 13.08 1.12 5.00
CA TYR A 13 11.72 1.68 4.90
C TYR A 13 11.10 1.57 3.50
N ASN A 14 11.90 1.76 2.45
CA ASN A 14 11.41 1.72 1.07
C ASN A 14 10.91 0.35 0.62
N VAL A 15 11.31 -0.74 1.26
CA VAL A 15 10.90 -2.11 0.85
C VAL A 15 9.37 -2.27 0.84
N THR A 16 8.68 -1.61 1.78
CA THR A 16 7.22 -1.59 1.85
C THR A 16 6.61 -0.98 0.60
N ASN A 17 7.14 0.18 0.18
CA ASN A 17 6.64 0.88 -0.99
C ASN A 17 7.01 0.15 -2.30
N GLU A 18 8.22 -0.36 -2.42
CA GLU A 18 8.68 -1.13 -3.58
C GLU A 18 7.85 -2.40 -3.78
N THR A 19 7.59 -3.13 -2.69
CA THR A 19 6.72 -4.31 -2.73
C THR A 19 5.30 -3.95 -3.13
N THR A 20 4.77 -2.86 -2.58
CA THR A 20 3.43 -2.35 -2.94
C THR A 20 3.34 -2.00 -4.42
N ILE A 21 4.29 -1.24 -4.95
CA ILE A 21 4.34 -0.86 -6.37
C ILE A 21 4.39 -2.10 -7.25
N LYS A 22 5.22 -3.08 -6.90
CA LYS A 22 5.34 -4.33 -7.66
C LYS A 22 4.00 -5.07 -7.72
N VAL A 23 3.37 -5.33 -6.56
CA VAL A 23 2.10 -6.08 -6.47
C VAL A 23 0.97 -5.36 -7.21
N ILE A 24 0.88 -4.02 -7.05
CA ILE A 24 -0.13 -3.22 -7.75
C ILE A 24 0.11 -3.27 -9.26
N THR A 25 1.34 -3.10 -9.72
CA THR A 25 1.66 -3.14 -11.16
C THR A 25 1.32 -4.50 -11.77
N GLU A 26 1.70 -5.60 -11.12
CA GLU A 26 1.34 -6.96 -11.52
C GLU A 26 -0.20 -7.13 -11.58
N GLY A 27 -0.91 -6.64 -10.58
CA GLY A 27 -2.38 -6.66 -10.54
C GLY A 27 -3.01 -5.86 -11.69
N LEU A 28 -2.52 -4.65 -11.96
CA LEU A 28 -3.00 -3.80 -13.05
C LEU A 28 -2.77 -4.43 -14.43
N VAL A 29 -1.65 -5.12 -14.63
CA VAL A 29 -1.37 -5.89 -15.85
C VAL A 29 -2.36 -7.06 -15.98
N ASN A 30 -2.56 -7.81 -14.90
CA ASN A 30 -3.49 -8.95 -14.90
C ASN A 30 -4.95 -8.53 -15.16
N LEU A 31 -5.33 -7.33 -14.77
CA LEU A 31 -6.65 -6.75 -15.04
C LEU A 31 -6.75 -6.12 -16.44
N GLY A 32 -5.65 -6.03 -17.18
CA GLY A 32 -5.59 -5.38 -18.49
C GLY A 32 -5.63 -3.84 -18.44
N LEU A 33 -5.42 -3.26 -17.26
CA LEU A 33 -5.36 -1.81 -17.06
C LEU A 33 -3.98 -1.22 -17.46
N LEU A 34 -2.93 -2.02 -17.35
CA LEU A 34 -1.60 -1.73 -17.88
C LEU A 34 -1.18 -2.83 -18.86
N GLN A 35 -0.34 -2.49 -19.84
CA GLN A 35 0.18 -3.42 -20.82
C GLN A 35 1.70 -3.28 -20.95
N GLY A 36 2.42 -4.38 -20.87
CA GLY A 36 3.88 -4.43 -20.96
C GLY A 36 4.51 -5.30 -19.88
N GLU A 37 5.83 -5.35 -19.90
CA GLU A 37 6.61 -6.04 -18.87
C GLU A 37 6.57 -5.26 -17.56
N VAL A 38 6.33 -5.96 -16.45
CA VAL A 38 6.15 -5.35 -15.12
C VAL A 38 7.35 -4.48 -14.72
N THR A 39 8.56 -4.94 -14.98
CA THR A 39 9.80 -4.20 -14.70
C THR A 39 9.89 -2.87 -15.43
N ASP A 40 9.47 -2.85 -16.69
CA ASP A 40 9.47 -1.63 -17.53
C ASP A 40 8.39 -0.65 -17.07
N LEU A 41 7.22 -1.18 -16.70
CA LEU A 41 6.11 -0.39 -16.15
C LEU A 41 6.45 0.22 -14.79
N ILE A 42 7.18 -0.48 -13.94
CA ILE A 42 7.68 0.07 -12.67
C ILE A 42 8.73 1.16 -12.95
N THR A 43 9.68 0.89 -13.83
CA THR A 43 10.75 1.83 -14.18
C THR A 43 10.22 3.13 -14.80
N SER A 44 9.17 3.02 -15.62
CA SER A 44 8.49 4.17 -16.23
C SER A 44 7.43 4.82 -15.32
N GLU A 45 7.27 4.31 -14.10
CA GLU A 45 6.26 4.75 -13.13
C GLU A 45 4.81 4.69 -13.67
N ALA A 46 4.51 3.79 -14.63
CA ALA A 46 3.19 3.69 -15.25
C ALA A 46 2.06 3.40 -14.24
N HIS A 47 2.38 2.76 -13.11
CA HIS A 47 1.45 2.52 -12.00
C HIS A 47 0.86 3.81 -11.41
N ARG A 48 1.54 4.97 -11.53
CA ARG A 48 1.11 6.24 -10.95
C ARG A 48 -0.20 6.78 -11.53
N GLU A 49 -0.62 6.28 -12.67
CA GLU A 49 -1.95 6.58 -13.20
C GLU A 49 -3.08 6.08 -12.29
N PHE A 50 -2.82 5.01 -11.53
CA PHE A 50 -3.81 4.33 -10.68
C PHE A 50 -3.43 4.34 -9.20
N TYR A 51 -2.16 4.50 -8.89
CA TYR A 51 -1.59 4.52 -7.54
C TYR A 51 -0.49 5.57 -7.46
N MET A 52 -0.80 6.75 -6.90
CA MET A 52 0.04 7.95 -7.00
C MET A 52 0.66 8.41 -5.68
N HIS A 53 0.47 7.67 -4.58
CA HIS A 53 1.01 8.03 -3.27
C HIS A 53 1.94 6.94 -2.71
N GLY A 54 2.61 7.21 -1.60
CA GLY A 54 3.43 6.23 -0.90
C GLY A 54 2.58 5.14 -0.22
N ALA A 55 3.22 4.02 0.10
CA ALA A 55 2.53 2.89 0.72
C ALA A 55 2.13 3.14 2.18
N GLY A 56 2.71 4.16 2.84
CA GLY A 56 2.42 4.48 4.23
C GLY A 56 3.31 5.60 4.78
N HIS A 57 3.12 5.91 6.05
CA HIS A 57 3.83 6.97 6.78
C HIS A 57 4.03 6.58 8.25
N TRP A 58 4.86 7.36 8.98
CA TRP A 58 4.98 7.23 10.42
C TRP A 58 3.64 7.55 11.09
N LEU A 59 3.29 6.74 12.09
CA LEU A 59 2.13 6.92 12.94
C LEU A 59 2.60 7.03 14.40
N GLY A 60 2.22 8.09 15.09
CA GLY A 60 2.63 8.36 16.47
C GLY A 60 1.62 9.24 17.21
N MET A 61 2.07 10.33 17.82
CA MET A 61 1.17 11.30 18.45
C MET A 61 0.27 11.98 17.43
N ASP A 62 0.79 12.19 16.22
CA ASP A 62 0.02 12.66 15.08
C ASP A 62 -0.23 11.51 14.09
N VAL A 63 -1.34 11.59 13.33
CA VAL A 63 -1.68 10.61 12.29
C VAL A 63 -0.57 10.56 11.24
N HIS A 64 -0.14 11.73 10.74
CA HIS A 64 1.06 11.88 9.92
C HIS A 64 2.19 12.40 10.83
N ASP A 65 2.79 11.47 11.56
CA ASP A 65 3.78 11.84 12.56
C ASP A 65 5.12 12.24 11.92
N VAL A 66 5.86 13.06 12.66
CA VAL A 66 7.19 13.51 12.25
C VAL A 66 8.18 12.35 12.35
N GLY A 67 9.14 12.32 11.45
CA GLY A 67 10.20 11.32 11.46
C GLY A 67 11.00 11.33 10.16
N ASP A 68 12.26 10.96 10.26
CA ASP A 68 13.13 10.84 9.11
C ASP A 68 12.85 9.52 8.39
N TYR A 69 12.59 9.60 7.10
CA TYR A 69 12.50 8.45 6.21
C TYR A 69 13.86 8.00 5.69
N LYS A 70 14.83 8.93 5.70
CA LYS A 70 16.22 8.71 5.33
C LYS A 70 17.15 9.33 6.36
N ILE A 71 18.29 8.71 6.58
CA ILE A 71 19.41 9.22 7.40
C ILE A 71 20.64 9.21 6.49
N ASP A 72 21.32 10.34 6.37
CA ASP A 72 22.50 10.52 5.52
C ASP A 72 22.31 10.05 4.05
N GLY A 73 21.08 10.21 3.54
CA GLY A 73 20.70 9.81 2.18
C GLY A 73 20.23 8.37 2.03
N GLU A 74 20.49 7.52 3.01
CA GLU A 74 20.07 6.12 3.02
C GLU A 74 18.70 5.93 3.67
N TRP A 75 17.91 4.96 3.19
CA TRP A 75 16.63 4.65 3.76
C TRP A 75 16.77 4.15 5.21
N ARG A 76 15.99 4.76 6.10
CA ARG A 76 15.95 4.36 7.50
C ARG A 76 15.57 2.89 7.64
N ILE A 77 16.27 2.19 8.51
CA ILE A 77 15.98 0.79 8.84
C ILE A 77 14.86 0.75 9.86
N TYR A 78 13.89 -0.14 9.67
CA TYR A 78 12.85 -0.39 10.67
C TYR A 78 13.44 -0.97 11.94
N GLU A 79 13.07 -0.37 13.07
CA GLU A 79 13.49 -0.79 14.40
C GLU A 79 12.27 -1.16 15.26
N PRO A 80 12.42 -2.08 16.23
CA PRO A 80 11.34 -2.43 17.15
C PRO A 80 10.78 -1.21 17.88
N GLY A 81 9.46 -1.10 17.92
CA GLY A 81 8.73 0.02 18.51
C GLY A 81 8.27 1.08 17.50
N MET A 82 8.79 1.08 16.28
CA MET A 82 8.27 1.93 15.22
C MET A 82 6.86 1.50 14.82
N VAL A 83 6.00 2.48 14.53
CA VAL A 83 4.64 2.25 14.01
C VAL A 83 4.49 3.01 12.69
N VAL A 84 3.94 2.31 11.69
CA VAL A 84 3.69 2.88 10.36
C VAL A 84 2.32 2.43 9.86
N THR A 85 1.72 3.23 8.99
CA THR A 85 0.58 2.79 8.18
C THR A 85 1.07 2.00 6.98
N ILE A 86 0.25 1.06 6.51
CA ILE A 86 0.40 0.43 5.20
C ILE A 86 -0.96 0.52 4.52
N GLU A 87 -1.06 1.39 3.53
CA GLU A 87 -2.33 1.88 2.99
C GLU A 87 -2.37 1.91 1.45
N PRO A 88 -1.99 0.84 0.76
CA PRO A 88 -2.07 0.81 -0.69
C PRO A 88 -3.49 1.08 -1.17
N GLY A 89 -3.59 1.75 -2.32
CA GLY A 89 -4.88 2.04 -2.93
C GLY A 89 -4.82 2.03 -4.45
N ILE A 90 -5.97 1.84 -5.09
CA ILE A 90 -6.15 1.97 -6.54
C ILE A 90 -7.28 2.97 -6.77
N TYR A 91 -7.03 3.94 -7.64
CA TYR A 91 -7.96 5.03 -7.94
C TYR A 91 -8.07 5.20 -9.44
N ILE A 92 -9.28 5.02 -9.96
CA ILE A 92 -9.57 5.13 -11.40
C ILE A 92 -10.58 6.27 -11.58
N SER A 93 -10.11 7.40 -12.12
CA SER A 93 -10.96 8.56 -12.36
C SER A 93 -12.16 8.18 -13.24
N GLU A 94 -13.33 8.72 -12.93
CA GLU A 94 -14.52 8.60 -13.80
C GLU A 94 -14.31 9.20 -15.19
N HIS A 95 -13.36 10.14 -15.30
CA HIS A 95 -13.00 10.80 -16.55
C HIS A 95 -11.86 10.10 -17.30
N ASN A 96 -11.34 8.98 -16.80
CA ASN A 96 -10.29 8.25 -17.48
C ASN A 96 -10.85 7.48 -18.69
N MET A 97 -10.74 8.09 -19.87
CA MET A 97 -11.21 7.50 -21.13
C MET A 97 -10.27 6.43 -21.71
N ARG A 98 -9.11 6.17 -21.08
CA ARG A 98 -8.15 5.15 -21.52
C ARG A 98 -8.51 3.76 -21.00
N VAL A 99 -9.43 3.68 -20.04
CA VAL A 99 -9.91 2.41 -19.47
C VAL A 99 -11.36 2.16 -19.84
N GLU A 100 -11.77 0.89 -19.82
CA GLU A 100 -13.16 0.51 -20.02
C GLU A 100 -14.06 1.19 -18.97
N GLU A 101 -15.29 1.49 -19.37
CA GLU A 101 -16.30 2.18 -18.51
C GLU A 101 -16.52 1.47 -17.17
N LYS A 102 -16.50 0.15 -17.16
CA LYS A 102 -16.70 -0.67 -15.94
C LYS A 102 -15.69 -0.40 -14.83
N TRP A 103 -14.52 0.18 -15.16
CA TRP A 103 -13.46 0.50 -14.20
C TRP A 103 -13.53 1.93 -13.66
N ARG A 104 -14.24 2.83 -14.35
CA ARG A 104 -14.24 4.25 -14.03
C ARG A 104 -14.96 4.53 -12.72
N GLY A 105 -14.45 5.50 -11.96
CA GLY A 105 -15.00 5.90 -10.67
C GLY A 105 -14.69 4.92 -9.51
N ILE A 106 -13.89 3.87 -9.75
CA ILE A 106 -13.50 2.94 -8.70
C ILE A 106 -12.34 3.53 -7.89
N GLY A 107 -12.51 3.62 -6.58
CA GLY A 107 -11.46 3.95 -5.63
C GLY A 107 -11.49 2.99 -4.45
N VAL A 108 -10.37 2.34 -4.15
CA VAL A 108 -10.23 1.42 -3.01
C VAL A 108 -8.90 1.67 -2.32
N ARG A 109 -8.94 1.86 -1.00
CA ARG A 109 -7.77 1.86 -0.11
C ARG A 109 -8.04 0.85 1.00
N ILE A 110 -7.05 0.04 1.32
CA ILE A 110 -7.07 -0.86 2.47
C ILE A 110 -5.86 -0.50 3.31
N GLU A 111 -6.10 -0.19 4.57
CA GLU A 111 -5.09 0.34 5.48
C GLU A 111 -4.96 -0.54 6.72
N ASP A 112 -3.73 -0.76 7.12
CA ASP A 112 -3.36 -1.38 8.38
C ASP A 112 -2.28 -0.58 9.10
N ASP A 113 -2.40 -0.50 10.44
CA ASP A 113 -1.38 0.06 11.32
C ASP A 113 -0.45 -1.06 11.79
N ILE A 114 0.83 -0.92 11.50
CA ILE A 114 1.82 -1.96 11.72
C ILE A 114 2.87 -1.50 12.72
N MET A 115 2.96 -2.20 13.84
CA MET A 115 4.02 -2.01 14.82
C MET A 115 5.16 -2.99 14.55
N ILE A 116 6.38 -2.46 14.43
CA ILE A 116 7.59 -3.27 14.27
C ILE A 116 7.94 -3.91 15.61
N THR A 117 8.21 -5.22 15.59
CA THR A 117 8.62 -6.00 16.76
C THR A 117 10.05 -6.52 16.59
N LYS A 118 10.62 -7.10 17.64
CA LYS A 118 11.97 -7.70 17.57
C LYS A 118 12.11 -8.85 16.56
N THR A 119 11.00 -9.53 16.27
CA THR A 119 10.99 -10.77 15.46
C THR A 119 10.09 -10.68 14.23
N GLY A 120 9.68 -9.47 13.84
CA GLY A 120 8.79 -9.25 12.70
C GLY A 120 7.94 -8.00 12.90
N ASN A 121 6.64 -8.12 12.76
CA ASN A 121 5.69 -7.04 12.99
C ASN A 121 4.41 -7.53 13.69
N LYS A 122 3.60 -6.57 14.11
CA LYS A 122 2.25 -6.81 14.64
C LYS A 122 1.27 -5.86 13.97
N ASN A 123 0.28 -6.43 13.30
CA ASN A 123 -0.85 -5.67 12.77
C ASN A 123 -1.78 -5.27 13.92
N LEU A 124 -1.88 -3.95 14.19
CA LEU A 124 -2.69 -3.38 15.28
C LEU A 124 -4.17 -3.29 14.91
N THR A 125 -4.48 -3.25 13.62
CA THR A 125 -5.83 -3.13 13.06
C THR A 125 -6.38 -4.44 12.48
N SER A 126 -5.79 -5.58 12.86
CA SER A 126 -6.18 -6.91 12.35
C SER A 126 -7.65 -7.28 12.63
N GLY A 127 -8.27 -6.67 13.65
CA GLY A 127 -9.68 -6.87 13.99
C GLY A 127 -10.67 -6.12 13.08
N VAL A 128 -10.22 -5.23 12.21
CA VAL A 128 -11.08 -4.48 11.29
C VAL A 128 -11.41 -5.34 10.06
N PRO A 129 -12.69 -5.54 9.70
CA PRO A 129 -13.07 -6.27 8.50
C PRO A 129 -12.54 -5.61 7.23
N LYS A 130 -11.77 -6.34 6.41
CA LYS A 130 -11.17 -5.84 5.17
C LYS A 130 -11.49 -6.69 3.94
N SER A 131 -11.85 -7.96 4.13
CA SER A 131 -12.23 -8.79 3.00
C SER A 131 -13.58 -8.34 2.44
N ARG A 132 -13.72 -8.44 1.11
CA ARG A 132 -14.99 -8.12 0.43
C ARG A 132 -16.18 -8.78 1.12
N LYS A 133 -16.08 -10.10 1.38
CA LYS A 133 -17.14 -10.87 2.03
C LYS A 133 -17.51 -10.31 3.41
N ALA A 134 -16.51 -10.00 4.25
CA ALA A 134 -16.76 -9.49 5.60
C ALA A 134 -17.42 -8.09 5.57
N ILE A 135 -17.04 -7.24 4.61
CA ILE A 135 -17.63 -5.92 4.42
C ILE A 135 -19.07 -6.05 3.92
N GLU A 136 -19.32 -6.89 2.92
CA GLU A 136 -20.68 -7.16 2.40
C GLU A 136 -21.60 -7.72 3.47
N GLU A 137 -21.11 -8.67 4.30
CA GLU A 137 -21.87 -9.21 5.43
C GLU A 137 -22.18 -8.15 6.50
N LEU A 138 -21.23 -7.25 6.77
CA LEU A 138 -21.43 -6.16 7.73
C LEU A 138 -22.49 -5.18 7.23
N MET A 139 -22.38 -4.76 5.95
CA MET A 139 -23.29 -3.81 5.33
C MET A 139 -24.71 -4.36 5.12
N SER A 140 -24.86 -5.68 4.99
CA SER A 140 -26.18 -6.32 4.82
C SER A 140 -27.00 -6.40 6.11
N LYS A 141 -26.42 -6.07 7.26
CA LYS A 141 -27.07 -6.08 8.57
C LYS A 141 -27.70 -4.73 8.97
N THR A 142 -27.50 -3.72 8.11
CA THR A 142 -28.07 -2.37 8.26
C THR A 142 -29.25 -2.21 7.35
#